data_d8490c03c13d633aa39dd502ff820df7
#
_entry.id   d8490c03c13d633aa39dd502ff820df7
#
_cell.length_a   1.000
_cell.length_b   1.000
_cell.length_c   1.000
_cell.angle_alpha   90.00
_cell.angle_beta   90.00
_cell.angle_gamma   90.00
#
_symmetry.space_group_name_H-M   'P 1'
#
loop_
_entity.id
_entity.type
_entity.pdbx_description
1 polymer ?
#
loop_
_entity_poly.entity_id
_entity_poly.type
_entity_poly.pdbx_seq_one_letter_code
_entity_poly.pdbx_strand_id
1 'polypeptide(L)'
;NNGLIVGSSRTGKSTIAKELFPDTYIFEQTYSEGSVIDDMPKDKSVKEITKAFTSVGFASPPSWLKPYSVLSNGEKMRCDLAKSILEEKEIVVFDEFTSVVNREVAKTGSFAIQKAIRKMNKKFIAVACHSDIIEWLEPDWIYNTDEQRFFFAQTNTNDQKSNWKYSGTQTIKMKFGNPLKSIII
;
A
#
# COMPACT_ATOMS: atom_id res chain seq x y z
N ASN A 1 -0.71 1.90 10.92
CA ASN A 1 -1.21 0.53 10.71
C ASN A 1 -1.20 0.17 9.23
N ASN A 2 -0.56 -0.95 8.89
CA ASN A 2 -0.56 -1.50 7.55
C ASN A 2 -1.56 -2.65 7.47
N GLY A 3 -2.45 -2.62 6.48
CA GLY A 3 -3.38 -3.69 6.20
C GLY A 3 -3.09 -4.37 4.87
N LEU A 4 -3.54 -5.61 4.71
CA LEU A 4 -3.45 -6.34 3.47
C LEU A 4 -4.77 -7.05 3.18
N ILE A 5 -5.31 -6.82 2.00
CA ILE A 5 -6.39 -7.63 1.42
C ILE A 5 -5.75 -8.50 0.34
N VAL A 6 -5.74 -9.81 0.54
CA VAL A 6 -5.07 -10.77 -0.35
C VAL A 6 -5.99 -11.93 -0.71
N GLY A 7 -5.74 -12.52 -1.87
CA GLY A 7 -6.44 -13.70 -2.37
C GLY A 7 -6.35 -13.81 -3.88
N SER A 8 -6.85 -14.88 -4.43
CA SER A 8 -6.83 -15.17 -5.87
C SER A 8 -7.51 -14.08 -6.70
N SER A 9 -7.20 -14.03 -7.99
CA SER A 9 -7.87 -13.10 -8.89
C SER A 9 -9.40 -13.36 -8.91
N ARG A 10 -10.19 -12.29 -9.02
CA ARG A 10 -11.67 -12.33 -9.07
C ARG A 10 -12.38 -12.76 -7.77
N THR A 11 -11.71 -12.74 -6.62
CA THR A 11 -12.35 -13.04 -5.31
C THR A 11 -13.01 -11.84 -4.65
N GLY A 12 -13.13 -10.71 -5.37
CA GLY A 12 -13.83 -9.51 -4.90
C GLY A 12 -12.97 -8.55 -4.07
N LYS A 13 -11.64 -8.70 -4.03
CA LYS A 13 -10.71 -7.83 -3.28
C LYS A 13 -10.92 -6.35 -3.54
N SER A 14 -10.87 -5.96 -4.83
CA SER A 14 -11.04 -4.56 -5.26
C SER A 14 -12.43 -4.02 -4.94
N THR A 15 -13.47 -4.84 -5.08
CA THR A 15 -14.85 -4.48 -4.72
C THR A 15 -14.95 -4.19 -3.23
N ILE A 16 -14.40 -5.07 -2.40
CA ILE A 16 -14.38 -4.90 -0.95
C ILE A 16 -13.62 -3.62 -0.57
N ALA A 17 -12.44 -3.43 -1.13
CA ALA A 17 -11.63 -2.25 -0.84
C ALA A 17 -12.34 -0.95 -1.25
N LYS A 18 -12.97 -0.92 -2.42
CA LYS A 18 -13.70 0.24 -2.93
C LYS A 18 -14.96 0.55 -2.13
N GLU A 19 -15.70 -0.45 -1.70
CA GLU A 19 -16.90 -0.25 -0.86
C GLU A 19 -16.55 0.23 0.55
N LEU A 20 -15.45 -0.30 1.13
CA LEU A 20 -15.03 0.08 2.47
C LEU A 20 -14.37 1.46 2.52
N PHE A 21 -13.66 1.85 1.46
CA PHE A 21 -12.81 3.03 1.41
C PHE A 21 -13.02 3.85 0.12
N PRO A 22 -14.24 4.27 -0.22
CA PRO A 22 -14.54 4.91 -1.51
C PRO A 22 -13.73 6.19 -1.75
N ASP A 23 -13.45 6.96 -0.69
CA ASP A 23 -12.75 8.25 -0.78
C ASP A 23 -11.23 8.14 -0.81
N THR A 24 -10.69 6.97 -0.47
CA THR A 24 -9.25 6.76 -0.30
C THR A 24 -8.71 5.62 -1.17
N TYR A 25 -9.60 4.96 -1.90
CA TYR A 25 -9.26 3.89 -2.83
C TYR A 25 -8.52 4.45 -4.05
N ILE A 26 -7.36 3.87 -4.34
CA ILE A 26 -6.49 4.25 -5.45
C ILE A 26 -6.30 3.03 -6.35
N PHE A 27 -6.84 3.10 -7.55
CA PHE A 27 -6.57 2.12 -8.60
C PHE A 27 -5.54 2.67 -9.60
N GLU A 28 -5.67 3.95 -9.96
CA GLU A 28 -4.81 4.62 -10.91
C GLU A 28 -4.61 6.08 -10.50
N GLN A 29 -3.38 6.56 -10.62
CA GLN A 29 -3.02 7.96 -10.39
C GLN A 29 -3.01 8.72 -11.72
N THR A 30 -3.42 9.98 -11.69
CA THR A 30 -3.41 10.84 -12.88
C THR A 30 -2.12 11.65 -12.94
N TYR A 31 -1.52 11.68 -14.10
CA TYR A 31 -0.31 12.43 -14.41
C TYR A 31 -0.47 13.24 -15.69
N SER A 32 0.22 14.38 -15.78
CA SER A 32 0.32 15.18 -16.98
C SER A 32 1.42 14.65 -17.92
N GLU A 33 1.60 15.32 -19.05
CA GLU A 33 2.73 15.07 -19.95
C GLU A 33 4.04 15.73 -19.45
N GLY A 34 3.98 16.44 -18.33
CA GLY A 34 5.12 17.10 -17.70
C GLY A 34 5.96 16.18 -16.81
N SER A 35 6.84 16.75 -16.02
CA SER A 35 7.67 16.00 -15.09
C SER A 35 6.86 15.47 -13.91
N VAL A 36 7.18 14.26 -13.43
CA VAL A 36 6.42 13.67 -12.32
C VAL A 36 6.55 14.46 -11.03
N ILE A 37 7.62 15.21 -10.84
CA ILE A 37 7.78 16.08 -9.65
C ILE A 37 6.76 17.23 -9.67
N ASP A 38 6.41 17.72 -10.88
CA ASP A 38 5.41 18.78 -11.04
C ASP A 38 3.97 18.28 -10.86
N ASP A 39 3.75 16.97 -10.95
CA ASP A 39 2.46 16.33 -10.76
C ASP A 39 2.17 15.93 -9.31
N MET A 40 3.11 16.22 -8.40
CA MET A 40 2.90 16.02 -6.97
C MET A 40 1.96 17.09 -6.38
N PRO A 41 1.36 16.86 -5.19
CA PRO A 41 0.45 17.82 -4.56
C PRO A 41 1.08 19.22 -4.46
N LYS A 42 0.36 20.23 -4.94
CA LYS A 42 0.87 21.63 -5.10
C LYS A 42 1.11 22.36 -3.79
N ASP A 43 0.52 21.89 -2.72
CA ASP A 43 0.69 22.40 -1.35
C ASP A 43 1.99 21.90 -0.69
N LYS A 44 2.68 20.95 -1.30
CA LYS A 44 3.92 20.38 -0.77
C LYS A 44 5.16 21.06 -1.34
N SER A 45 6.12 21.31 -0.49
CA SER A 45 7.44 21.84 -0.91
C SER A 45 8.24 20.79 -1.67
N VAL A 46 9.17 21.24 -2.51
CA VAL A 46 10.11 20.36 -3.24
C VAL A 46 10.86 19.44 -2.27
N LYS A 47 11.19 19.92 -1.06
CA LYS A 47 11.86 19.13 -0.02
C LYS A 47 10.98 17.98 0.48
N GLU A 48 9.69 18.21 0.67
CA GLU A 48 8.74 17.17 1.08
C GLU A 48 8.55 16.14 -0.04
N ILE A 49 8.40 16.59 -1.29
CA ILE A 49 8.24 15.75 -2.46
C ILE A 49 9.46 14.83 -2.64
N THR A 50 10.67 15.40 -2.64
CA THR A 50 11.90 14.61 -2.83
C THR A 50 12.16 13.66 -1.66
N LYS A 51 11.77 14.02 -0.44
CA LYS A 51 11.80 13.15 0.72
C LYS A 51 10.83 11.99 0.57
N ALA A 52 9.61 12.23 0.06
CA ALA A 52 8.64 11.18 -0.21
C ALA A 52 9.15 10.21 -1.29
N PHE A 53 9.65 10.72 -2.41
CA PHE A 53 10.27 9.90 -3.47
C PHE A 53 11.37 8.99 -2.90
N THR A 54 12.30 9.55 -2.16
CA THR A 54 13.39 8.80 -1.55
C THR A 54 12.89 7.75 -0.55
N SER A 55 11.85 8.09 0.23
CA SER A 55 11.31 7.21 1.27
C SER A 55 10.67 5.93 0.71
N VAL A 56 10.12 5.98 -0.50
CA VAL A 56 9.56 4.81 -1.21
C VAL A 56 10.57 4.15 -2.16
N GLY A 57 11.83 4.59 -2.13
CA GLY A 57 12.90 4.04 -2.97
C GLY A 57 12.92 4.59 -4.41
N PHE A 58 12.20 5.67 -4.71
CA PHE A 58 12.31 6.40 -5.97
C PHE A 58 13.43 7.44 -5.86
N ALA A 59 14.68 6.97 -5.82
CA ALA A 59 15.86 7.77 -5.48
C ALA A 59 16.69 8.21 -6.69
N SER A 60 16.08 8.34 -7.87
CA SER A 60 16.75 8.77 -9.11
C SER A 60 16.30 10.17 -9.52
N PRO A 61 17.01 11.26 -9.15
CA PRO A 61 16.63 12.62 -9.51
C PRO A 61 16.39 12.84 -11.03
N PRO A 62 17.17 12.24 -11.93
CA PRO A 62 16.87 12.35 -13.37
C PRO A 62 15.50 11.80 -13.76
N SER A 63 15.01 10.77 -13.07
CA SER A 63 13.68 10.19 -13.33
C SER A 63 12.55 11.06 -12.81
N TRP A 64 12.79 11.92 -11.82
CA TRP A 64 11.79 12.85 -11.29
C TRP A 64 11.39 13.96 -12.29
N LEU A 65 12.32 14.26 -13.21
CA LEU A 65 12.14 15.27 -14.25
C LEU A 65 11.56 14.70 -15.55
N LYS A 66 11.22 13.41 -15.58
CA LYS A 66 10.62 12.73 -16.74
C LYS A 66 9.10 12.69 -16.62
N PRO A 67 8.39 12.62 -17.75
CA PRO A 67 6.97 12.27 -17.76
C PRO A 67 6.74 10.87 -17.20
N TYR A 68 5.59 10.68 -16.53
CA TYR A 68 5.21 9.38 -15.97
C TYR A 68 5.18 8.26 -17.03
N SER A 69 4.74 8.58 -18.24
CA SER A 69 4.61 7.64 -19.36
C SER A 69 5.90 6.90 -19.70
N VAL A 70 7.06 7.56 -19.56
CA VAL A 70 8.38 6.99 -19.90
C VAL A 70 9.11 6.32 -18.74
N LEU A 71 8.52 6.32 -17.55
CA LEU A 71 9.07 5.61 -16.38
C LEU A 71 8.93 4.09 -16.54
N SER A 72 9.88 3.35 -16.00
CA SER A 72 9.75 1.89 -15.84
C SER A 72 8.61 1.55 -14.88
N ASN A 73 8.06 0.33 -14.95
CA ASN A 73 6.98 -0.10 -14.05
C ASN A 73 7.35 0.03 -12.56
N GLY A 74 8.61 -0.24 -12.22
CA GLY A 74 9.09 -0.08 -10.85
C GLY A 74 9.16 1.38 -10.40
N GLU A 75 9.55 2.29 -11.28
CA GLU A 75 9.55 3.73 -11.03
C GLU A 75 8.12 4.27 -10.94
N LYS A 76 7.23 3.83 -11.83
CA LYS A 76 5.79 4.17 -11.80
C LYS A 76 5.17 3.80 -10.46
N MET A 77 5.33 2.54 -10.03
CA MET A 77 4.82 2.08 -8.74
C MET A 77 5.33 2.94 -7.57
N ARG A 78 6.63 3.26 -7.54
CA ARG A 78 7.21 4.10 -6.48
C ARG A 78 6.73 5.55 -6.55
N CYS A 79 6.54 6.08 -7.77
CA CYS A 79 5.98 7.40 -7.98
C CYS A 79 4.55 7.49 -7.46
N ASP A 80 3.71 6.48 -7.77
CA ASP A 80 2.33 6.38 -7.29
C ASP A 80 2.25 6.28 -5.77
N LEU A 81 3.14 5.49 -5.16
CA LEU A 81 3.25 5.38 -3.71
C LEU A 81 3.64 6.71 -3.08
N ALA A 82 4.62 7.42 -3.64
CA ALA A 82 5.04 8.72 -3.13
C ALA A 82 3.91 9.75 -3.20
N LYS A 83 3.18 9.81 -4.33
CA LYS A 83 2.02 10.69 -4.49
C LYS A 83 0.94 10.38 -3.46
N SER A 84 0.63 9.10 -3.25
CA SER A 84 -0.37 8.64 -2.29
C SER A 84 -0.06 9.03 -0.85
N ILE A 85 1.20 8.96 -0.44
CA ILE A 85 1.60 9.34 0.92
C ILE A 85 1.70 10.86 1.14
N LEU A 86 1.85 11.64 0.05
CA LEU A 86 1.85 13.11 0.11
C LEU A 86 0.44 13.69 0.19
N GLU A 87 -0.58 12.99 -0.31
CA GLU A 87 -1.97 13.41 -0.16
C GLU A 87 -2.37 13.50 1.32
N GLU A 88 -3.27 14.43 1.66
CA GLU A 88 -3.71 14.66 3.05
C GLU A 88 -4.69 13.60 3.59
N LYS A 89 -4.71 12.42 2.99
CA LYS A 89 -5.55 11.31 3.44
C LYS A 89 -4.87 10.56 4.59
N GLU A 90 -5.61 10.31 5.65
CA GLU A 90 -5.14 9.49 6.79
C GLU A 90 -4.94 8.02 6.39
N ILE A 91 -5.83 7.52 5.54
CA ILE A 91 -5.82 6.15 5.04
C ILE A 91 -5.54 6.17 3.54
N VAL A 92 -4.60 5.36 3.10
CA VAL A 92 -4.29 5.11 1.69
C VAL A 92 -4.60 3.66 1.37
N VAL A 93 -5.51 3.43 0.43
CA VAL A 93 -5.84 2.08 -0.06
C VAL A 93 -5.31 1.95 -1.48
N PHE A 94 -4.32 1.10 -1.68
CA PHE A 94 -3.63 0.94 -2.96
C PHE A 94 -3.98 -0.41 -3.59
N ASP A 95 -4.76 -0.36 -4.68
CA ASP A 95 -5.16 -1.58 -5.39
C ASP A 95 -4.08 -2.04 -6.37
N GLU A 96 -4.17 -3.31 -6.77
CA GLU A 96 -3.20 -3.98 -7.63
C GLU A 96 -1.74 -3.80 -7.15
N PHE A 97 -1.55 -3.69 -5.81
CA PHE A 97 -0.25 -3.48 -5.21
C PHE A 97 0.74 -4.55 -5.65
N THR A 98 1.81 -4.12 -6.31
CA THR A 98 2.89 -4.98 -6.85
C THR A 98 2.52 -5.89 -8.04
N SER A 99 1.33 -5.79 -8.62
CA SER A 99 0.90 -6.69 -9.71
C SER A 99 1.69 -6.53 -11.00
N VAL A 100 2.13 -5.31 -11.31
CA VAL A 100 2.79 -4.96 -12.58
C VAL A 100 4.32 -4.93 -12.52
N VAL A 101 4.90 -5.31 -11.39
CA VAL A 101 6.37 -5.27 -11.17
C VAL A 101 6.94 -6.66 -10.87
N ASN A 102 8.24 -6.84 -11.16
CA ASN A 102 8.92 -8.08 -10.80
C ASN A 102 9.05 -8.22 -9.26
N ARG A 103 9.35 -9.42 -8.79
CA ARG A 103 9.34 -9.73 -7.34
C ARG A 103 10.42 -9.01 -6.54
N GLU A 104 11.56 -8.65 -7.13
CA GLU A 104 12.58 -7.84 -6.45
C GLU A 104 12.12 -6.40 -6.22
N VAL A 105 11.50 -5.79 -7.24
CA VAL A 105 10.91 -4.45 -7.13
C VAL A 105 9.75 -4.46 -6.14
N ALA A 106 8.89 -5.49 -6.18
CA ALA A 106 7.81 -5.69 -5.23
C ALA A 106 8.33 -5.75 -3.78
N LYS A 107 9.38 -6.53 -3.55
CA LYS A 107 10.03 -6.67 -2.24
C LYS A 107 10.58 -5.34 -1.73
N THR A 108 11.41 -4.68 -2.53
CA THR A 108 12.03 -3.40 -2.14
C THR A 108 10.99 -2.30 -1.94
N GLY A 109 9.95 -2.23 -2.78
CA GLY A 109 8.84 -1.28 -2.67
C GLY A 109 8.01 -1.53 -1.42
N SER A 110 7.70 -2.78 -1.11
CA SER A 110 6.93 -3.16 0.10
C SER A 110 7.68 -2.79 1.39
N PHE A 111 8.97 -3.07 1.47
CA PHE A 111 9.80 -2.64 2.60
C PHE A 111 9.88 -1.11 2.73
N ALA A 112 10.00 -0.41 1.61
CA ALA A 112 10.11 1.05 1.61
C ALA A 112 8.81 1.70 2.08
N ILE A 113 7.65 1.31 1.53
CA ILE A 113 6.35 1.87 1.92
C ILE A 113 6.01 1.55 3.37
N GLN A 114 6.25 0.32 3.84
CA GLN A 114 6.02 -0.08 5.22
C GLN A 114 6.77 0.84 6.21
N LYS A 115 8.05 1.10 5.95
CA LYS A 115 8.85 2.02 6.78
C LYS A 115 8.38 3.47 6.69
N ALA A 116 8.02 3.94 5.50
CA ALA A 116 7.54 5.30 5.30
C ALA A 116 6.24 5.57 6.06
N ILE A 117 5.25 4.69 5.92
CA ILE A 117 3.94 4.81 6.55
C ILE A 117 4.04 4.78 8.08
N ARG A 118 4.85 3.88 8.65
CA ARG A 118 5.05 3.81 10.11
C ARG A 118 5.66 5.09 10.68
N LYS A 119 6.54 5.76 9.92
CA LYS A 119 7.13 7.05 10.31
C LYS A 119 6.16 8.23 10.18
N MET A 120 5.19 8.14 9.26
CA MET A 120 4.24 9.23 8.96
C MET A 120 2.95 9.16 9.77
N ASN A 121 2.77 8.15 10.60
CA ASN A 121 1.52 7.88 11.35
C ASN A 121 0.27 7.80 10.44
N LYS A 122 0.45 7.32 9.21
CA LYS A 122 -0.62 7.05 8.26
C LYS A 122 -1.02 5.59 8.29
N LYS A 123 -2.18 5.27 7.74
CA LYS A 123 -2.65 3.90 7.51
C LYS A 123 -2.51 3.56 6.03
N PHE A 124 -1.97 2.40 5.73
CA PHE A 124 -1.80 1.91 4.37
C PHE A 124 -2.45 0.53 4.23
N ILE A 125 -3.28 0.37 3.22
CA ILE A 125 -3.96 -0.89 2.93
C ILE A 125 -3.58 -1.29 1.50
N ALA A 126 -2.83 -2.38 1.39
CA ALA A 126 -2.51 -2.98 0.11
C ALA A 126 -3.61 -3.96 -0.31
N VAL A 127 -3.96 -3.95 -1.59
CA VAL A 127 -4.82 -4.98 -2.21
C VAL A 127 -3.98 -5.71 -3.24
N ALA A 128 -3.78 -7.02 -3.07
CA ALA A 128 -2.85 -7.77 -3.90
C ALA A 128 -3.29 -9.22 -4.16
N CYS A 129 -2.81 -9.78 -5.26
CA CYS A 129 -3.03 -11.19 -5.60
C CYS A 129 -1.93 -12.11 -5.08
N HIS A 130 -0.81 -11.58 -4.62
CA HIS A 130 0.36 -12.33 -4.22
C HIS A 130 0.56 -12.31 -2.71
N SER A 131 0.65 -13.47 -2.09
CA SER A 131 0.82 -13.63 -0.63
C SER A 131 2.26 -13.43 -0.14
N ASP A 132 3.26 -13.49 -1.03
CA ASP A 132 4.66 -13.29 -0.67
C ASP A 132 4.97 -11.87 -0.15
N ILE A 133 4.13 -10.89 -0.49
CA ILE A 133 4.26 -9.53 0.06
C ILE A 133 3.99 -9.45 1.56
N ILE A 134 3.38 -10.45 2.17
CA ILE A 134 3.13 -10.51 3.62
C ILE A 134 4.44 -10.33 4.40
N GLU A 135 5.50 -11.06 3.99
CA GLU A 135 6.81 -10.98 4.63
C GLU A 135 7.50 -9.62 4.46
N TRP A 136 7.17 -8.90 3.38
CA TRP A 136 7.85 -7.64 3.03
C TRP A 136 7.10 -6.40 3.50
N LEU A 137 5.77 -6.46 3.47
CA LEU A 137 4.90 -5.37 3.91
C LEU A 137 4.71 -5.39 5.44
N GLU A 138 4.85 -6.57 6.07
CA GLU A 138 4.62 -6.79 7.50
C GLU A 138 3.31 -6.15 7.96
N PRO A 139 2.15 -6.55 7.39
CA PRO A 139 0.88 -5.94 7.72
C PRO A 139 0.47 -6.26 9.16
N ASP A 140 -0.18 -5.31 9.83
CA ASP A 140 -0.72 -5.50 11.18
C ASP A 140 -1.96 -6.40 11.17
N TRP A 141 -2.66 -6.45 10.03
CA TRP A 141 -3.76 -7.35 9.76
C TRP A 141 -3.81 -7.77 8.28
N ILE A 142 -4.36 -8.97 8.04
CA ILE A 142 -4.57 -9.53 6.70
C ILE A 142 -6.03 -9.97 6.60
N TYR A 143 -6.71 -9.61 5.53
CA TYR A 143 -7.94 -10.22 5.11
C TYR A 143 -7.70 -11.11 3.88
N ASN A 144 -7.83 -12.42 4.05
CA ASN A 144 -7.72 -13.38 2.95
C ASN A 144 -9.12 -13.63 2.38
N THR A 145 -9.32 -13.23 1.12
CA THR A 145 -10.63 -13.34 0.45
C THR A 145 -10.95 -14.76 0.01
N ASP A 146 -9.95 -15.62 -0.21
CA ASP A 146 -10.17 -17.03 -0.55
C ASP A 146 -10.70 -17.81 0.66
N GLU A 147 -10.12 -17.54 1.84
CA GLU A 147 -10.52 -18.18 3.09
C GLU A 147 -11.65 -17.42 3.81
N GLN A 148 -11.96 -16.19 3.38
CA GLN A 148 -12.89 -15.28 4.07
C GLN A 148 -12.55 -15.08 5.56
N ARG A 149 -11.28 -14.93 5.87
CA ARG A 149 -10.75 -14.85 7.23
C ARG A 149 -9.85 -13.66 7.44
N PHE A 150 -9.87 -13.13 8.67
CA PHE A 150 -8.91 -12.16 9.17
C PHE A 150 -7.80 -12.84 9.97
N PHE A 151 -6.58 -12.34 9.76
CA PHE A 151 -5.40 -12.71 10.52
C PHE A 151 -4.81 -11.43 11.09
N PHE A 152 -4.41 -11.45 12.35
CA PHE A 152 -3.77 -10.33 13.02
C PHE A 152 -2.33 -10.68 13.37
N ALA A 153 -1.42 -9.70 13.22
CA ALA A 153 -0.04 -9.85 13.64
C ALA A 153 0.03 -10.00 15.16
N GLN A 154 0.72 -11.03 15.65
CA GLN A 154 1.05 -11.15 17.05
C GLN A 154 2.34 -10.40 17.34
N THR A 155 2.29 -9.40 18.20
CA THR A 155 3.48 -8.78 18.77
C THR A 155 4.00 -9.68 19.90
N ASN A 156 4.98 -10.51 19.62
CA ASN A 156 5.76 -11.15 20.67
C ASN A 156 6.71 -10.10 21.27
N THR A 157 6.42 -9.66 22.49
CA THR A 157 7.17 -8.64 23.22
C THR A 157 8.58 -9.08 23.65
N ASN A 158 9.00 -10.30 23.36
CA ASN A 158 10.25 -10.87 23.86
C ASN A 158 11.31 -11.25 22.81
N ASP A 159 11.09 -11.03 21.52
CA ASP A 159 12.10 -11.36 20.51
C ASP A 159 12.33 -10.21 19.54
N GLN A 160 13.55 -9.68 19.54
CA GLN A 160 14.04 -8.63 18.63
C GLN A 160 14.22 -9.10 17.17
N LYS A 161 13.76 -10.29 16.81
CA LYS A 161 13.67 -10.78 15.43
C LYS A 161 12.24 -11.19 15.15
N SER A 162 11.59 -10.38 14.36
CA SER A 162 10.21 -10.49 13.94
C SER A 162 9.92 -11.81 13.20
N ASN A 163 9.66 -12.86 13.94
CA ASN A 163 8.86 -13.97 13.43
C ASN A 163 7.39 -13.52 13.53
N TRP A 164 6.91 -12.80 12.51
CA TRP A 164 5.50 -12.43 12.40
C TRP A 164 4.68 -13.71 12.30
N LYS A 165 4.10 -14.15 13.40
CA LYS A 165 3.12 -15.22 13.41
C LYS A 165 1.74 -14.58 13.44
N TYR A 166 0.98 -14.84 12.40
CA TYR A 166 -0.43 -14.47 12.38
C TYR A 166 -1.22 -15.52 13.13
N SER A 167 -1.84 -15.14 14.22
CA SER A 167 -2.75 -16.01 14.97
C SER A 167 -4.05 -15.27 15.27
N GLY A 168 -5.11 -16.01 15.30
CA GLY A 168 -6.45 -15.52 15.65
C GLY A 168 -7.36 -15.45 14.41
N THR A 169 -8.11 -16.53 14.21
CA THR A 169 -9.13 -16.63 13.19
C THR A 169 -10.44 -16.08 13.70
N GLN A 170 -10.81 -14.86 13.30
CA GLN A 170 -12.21 -14.47 13.34
C GLN A 170 -12.79 -14.68 11.95
N THR A 171 -13.67 -15.67 11.80
CA THR A 171 -14.46 -15.84 10.59
C THR A 171 -15.53 -14.76 10.57
N ILE A 172 -15.31 -13.72 9.80
CA ILE A 172 -16.30 -12.66 9.62
C ILE A 172 -17.03 -12.97 8.32
N LYS A 173 -18.22 -13.54 8.42
CA LYS A 173 -19.14 -13.61 7.29
C LYS A 173 -19.57 -12.18 6.99
N MET A 174 -19.22 -11.71 5.79
CA MET A 174 -19.73 -10.44 5.28
C MET A 174 -21.25 -10.53 5.14
N LYS A 175 -21.98 -10.01 6.13
CA LYS A 175 -23.36 -9.55 5.93
C LYS A 175 -23.29 -8.09 5.50
N PHE A 176 -24.05 -7.73 4.49
CA PHE A 176 -24.31 -6.35 4.10
C PHE A 176 -24.66 -5.54 5.36
N GLY A 177 -23.74 -4.63 5.79
CA GLY A 177 -23.89 -3.90 7.06
C GLY A 177 -22.64 -4.02 7.95
N ASN A 178 -21.59 -3.81 7.42
CA ASN A 178 -20.21 -3.41 7.74
C ASN A 178 -19.60 -3.64 9.16
N PRO A 179 -19.29 -4.87 9.58
CA PRO A 179 -18.39 -5.08 10.72
C PRO A 179 -16.92 -4.77 10.41
N LEU A 180 -16.54 -4.67 9.11
CA LEU A 180 -15.14 -4.45 8.69
C LEU A 180 -14.62 -3.06 9.04
N LYS A 181 -15.44 -2.00 8.95
CA LYS A 181 -15.03 -0.65 9.33
C LYS A 181 -14.59 -0.56 10.78
N SER A 182 -15.24 -1.25 11.69
CA SER A 182 -14.92 -1.20 13.12
C SER A 182 -13.66 -1.99 13.50
N ILE A 183 -13.18 -2.89 12.63
CA ILE A 183 -11.96 -3.68 12.87
C ILE A 183 -10.72 -2.99 12.28
N ILE A 184 -10.93 -2.19 11.22
CA ILE A 184 -9.85 -1.58 10.43
C ILE A 184 -9.55 -0.14 10.88
N ILE A 185 -10.48 0.53 11.54
CA ILE A 185 -10.32 1.88 12.07
C ILE A 185 -9.82 1.83 13.51
#